data_c168398809553a35b35b3215a1bd5b78
#
_entry.id   c168398809553a35b35b3215a1bd5b78
#
_cell.length_a   1.000
_cell.length_b   1.000
_cell.length_c   1.000
_cell.angle_alpha   90.00
_cell.angle_beta   90.00
_cell.angle_gamma   90.00
#
_symmetry.space_group_name_H-M   'P 1'
#
loop_
_entity.id
_entity.type
_entity.pdbx_description
1 polymer ?
#
loop_
_entity_poly.entity_id
_entity_poly.type
_entity_poly.pdbx_seq_one_letter_code
_entity_poly.pdbx_strand_id
1 'polypeptide(L)'
;MYGIVCLGTLVACQREPGYKISGSVPGTPDGMKVYLYNWNTPVDSSVVKGGKFVLTGKVDVPTRYQLLIDLSPDKVESYEKDLRGSDVFVDNVDIKYESPSIDSLPSRNSFRRKVKGNVTVTGSPVHDLFLSYQEKLKPYRTRNSEAWDKYLQVYHIPASEGVFNTREGIALTREMNDAQKEITRIQWDFIKANPKSPVSVDVAQNMVYTAKFSKADMDNLLQAIDPSLRETPGYKQLKESLESIAPIALGEKYKDLELVDENGKTVQLSDYVKPGQYNMVEFWASWCGPCRGEIPHLRHVYD
;
A
#
# COMPACT_ATOMS: atom_id res chain seq x y z
N MET A 1 -1.48 60.48 -45.08
CA MET A 1 -2.29 59.66 -44.22
C MET A 1 -1.51 58.34 -44.00
N TYR A 2 -0.84 58.19 -42.88
CA TYR A 2 -0.17 56.94 -42.50
C TYR A 2 -1.01 56.19 -41.44
N GLY A 3 -1.55 55.04 -41.82
CA GLY A 3 -2.32 54.17 -40.89
C GLY A 3 -1.37 53.38 -40.04
N ILE A 4 -1.46 53.53 -38.71
CA ILE A 4 -0.76 52.71 -37.72
C ILE A 4 -1.61 51.44 -37.51
N VAL A 5 -1.08 50.28 -37.92
CA VAL A 5 -1.66 48.99 -37.59
C VAL A 5 -1.10 48.55 -36.23
N CYS A 6 -1.91 48.64 -35.19
CA CYS A 6 -1.60 48.05 -33.90
C CYS A 6 -1.79 46.51 -33.99
N LEU A 7 -0.69 45.76 -34.07
CA LEU A 7 -0.72 44.31 -33.81
C LEU A 7 -0.89 44.09 -32.29
N GLY A 8 -2.10 43.75 -31.90
CA GLY A 8 -2.35 43.28 -30.55
C GLY A 8 -1.77 41.87 -30.38
N THR A 9 -0.68 41.75 -29.65
CA THR A 9 -0.16 40.45 -29.19
C THR A 9 -1.11 39.87 -28.12
N LEU A 10 -1.88 38.85 -28.48
CA LEU A 10 -2.59 38.01 -27.52
C LEU A 10 -1.54 37.28 -26.70
N VAL A 11 -1.24 37.78 -25.51
CA VAL A 11 -0.49 37.01 -24.49
C VAL A 11 -1.46 35.95 -24.00
N ALA A 12 -1.36 34.75 -24.56
CA ALA A 12 -1.97 33.56 -23.97
C ALA A 12 -1.30 33.37 -22.60
N CYS A 13 -2.02 33.57 -21.52
CA CYS A 13 -1.60 33.16 -20.19
C CYS A 13 -1.35 31.64 -20.24
N GLN A 14 -0.11 31.24 -20.46
CA GLN A 14 0.30 29.85 -20.26
C GLN A 14 0.20 29.56 -18.76
N ARG A 15 -0.84 28.82 -18.38
CA ARG A 15 -0.96 28.29 -17.03
C ARG A 15 0.28 27.45 -16.74
N GLU A 16 0.99 27.73 -15.64
CA GLU A 16 2.08 26.85 -15.21
C GLU A 16 1.55 25.41 -15.08
N PRO A 17 2.32 24.42 -15.55
CA PRO A 17 1.88 23.03 -15.50
C PRO A 17 1.69 22.60 -14.04
N GLY A 18 0.47 22.25 -13.69
CA GLY A 18 0.07 21.74 -12.39
C GLY A 18 -1.12 20.81 -12.52
N TYR A 19 -1.45 20.07 -11.48
CA TYR A 19 -2.64 19.26 -11.49
C TYR A 19 -3.90 20.08 -11.20
N LYS A 20 -5.01 19.61 -11.75
CA LYS A 20 -6.34 20.00 -11.35
C LYS A 20 -7.19 18.75 -11.23
N ILE A 21 -7.59 18.40 -10.00
CA ILE A 21 -8.51 17.30 -9.76
C ILE A 21 -9.90 17.86 -9.57
N SER A 22 -10.80 17.54 -10.50
CA SER A 22 -12.21 17.91 -10.43
C SER A 22 -13.02 16.70 -9.97
N GLY A 23 -13.54 16.73 -8.75
CA GLY A 23 -14.30 15.63 -8.15
C GLY A 23 -15.80 15.82 -8.21
N SER A 24 -16.53 14.73 -8.43
CA SER A 24 -17.99 14.64 -8.37
C SER A 24 -18.40 13.38 -7.59
N VAL A 25 -18.94 13.57 -6.38
CA VAL A 25 -19.36 12.51 -5.47
C VAL A 25 -20.71 12.89 -4.87
N PRO A 26 -21.83 12.60 -5.57
CA PRO A 26 -23.17 12.91 -5.11
C PRO A 26 -23.47 12.31 -3.72
N GLY A 27 -24.30 13.00 -2.94
CA GLY A 27 -24.66 12.60 -1.59
C GLY A 27 -23.64 12.97 -0.51
N THR A 28 -22.50 13.57 -0.90
CA THR A 28 -21.57 14.15 0.09
C THR A 28 -22.16 15.44 0.64
N PRO A 29 -22.28 15.60 1.97
CA PRO A 29 -22.78 16.84 2.57
C PRO A 29 -21.86 18.03 2.24
N ASP A 30 -22.45 19.20 2.09
CA ASP A 30 -21.71 20.45 1.90
C ASP A 30 -20.84 20.76 3.13
N GLY A 31 -19.66 21.34 2.89
CA GLY A 31 -18.72 21.68 3.95
C GLY A 31 -17.77 20.53 4.37
N MET A 32 -17.99 19.31 3.91
CA MET A 32 -17.04 18.21 4.16
C MET A 32 -15.71 18.49 3.48
N LYS A 33 -14.61 18.12 4.16
CA LYS A 33 -13.26 18.30 3.63
C LYS A 33 -12.84 17.10 2.78
N VAL A 34 -12.19 17.40 1.68
CA VAL A 34 -11.49 16.44 0.82
C VAL A 34 -10.01 16.68 0.98
N TYR A 35 -9.25 15.63 1.15
CA TYR A 35 -7.80 15.67 1.31
C TYR A 35 -7.09 14.82 0.26
N LEU A 36 -5.91 15.27 -0.17
CA LEU A 36 -4.87 14.39 -0.70
C LEU A 36 -3.91 14.03 0.43
N TYR A 37 -3.80 12.75 0.73
CA TYR A 37 -2.85 12.24 1.71
C TYR A 37 -1.66 11.57 1.03
N ASN A 38 -0.46 11.98 1.43
CA ASN A 38 0.74 11.19 1.24
C ASN A 38 0.95 10.36 2.52
N TRP A 39 0.65 9.07 2.46
CA TRP A 39 0.56 8.19 3.63
C TRP A 39 -0.42 8.73 4.68
N ASN A 40 0.09 9.26 5.78
CA ASN A 40 -0.71 9.83 6.87
C ASN A 40 -0.68 11.37 6.92
N THR A 41 0.02 12.01 5.98
CA THR A 41 0.18 13.47 5.96
C THR A 41 -0.69 14.08 4.87
N PRO A 42 -1.63 14.96 5.19
CA PRO A 42 -2.39 15.71 4.20
C PRO A 42 -1.46 16.71 3.49
N VAL A 43 -1.43 16.67 2.17
CA VAL A 43 -0.60 17.56 1.33
C VAL A 43 -1.42 18.63 0.63
N ASP A 44 -2.72 18.37 0.44
CA ASP A 44 -3.66 19.34 -0.16
C ASP A 44 -5.06 19.08 0.37
N SER A 45 -5.93 20.09 0.33
CA SER A 45 -7.32 19.96 0.76
C SER A 45 -8.26 20.91 0.02
N SER A 46 -9.55 20.52 -0.05
CA SER A 46 -10.64 21.29 -0.59
C SER A 46 -11.91 21.05 0.22
N VAL A 47 -12.96 21.82 -0.10
CA VAL A 47 -14.28 21.68 0.56
C VAL A 47 -15.31 21.27 -0.49
N VAL A 48 -16.17 20.30 -0.12
CA VAL A 48 -17.29 19.86 -0.96
C VAL A 48 -18.40 20.88 -0.98
N LYS A 49 -18.92 21.18 -2.17
CA LYS A 49 -20.13 21.97 -2.40
C LYS A 49 -20.96 21.32 -3.50
N GLY A 50 -22.21 20.97 -3.18
CA GLY A 50 -23.12 20.29 -4.12
C GLY A 50 -22.55 18.94 -4.61
N GLY A 51 -21.87 18.19 -3.75
CA GLY A 51 -21.20 16.93 -4.09
C GLY A 51 -19.97 17.07 -5.00
N LYS A 52 -19.46 18.29 -5.19
CA LYS A 52 -18.30 18.58 -6.06
C LYS A 52 -17.17 19.23 -5.28
N PHE A 53 -15.95 19.04 -5.76
CA PHE A 53 -14.74 19.69 -5.22
C PHE A 53 -13.69 19.89 -6.31
N VAL A 54 -12.72 20.75 -6.03
CA VAL A 54 -11.55 20.97 -6.89
C VAL A 54 -10.31 21.05 -6.01
N LEU A 55 -9.28 20.28 -6.37
CA LEU A 55 -7.94 20.38 -5.82
C LEU A 55 -7.00 20.84 -6.93
N THR A 56 -6.07 21.73 -6.62
CA THR A 56 -5.11 22.27 -7.60
C THR A 56 -3.74 22.41 -6.95
N GLY A 57 -2.72 21.99 -7.65
CA GLY A 57 -1.35 22.09 -7.14
C GLY A 57 -0.33 21.66 -8.19
N LYS A 58 0.86 21.32 -7.73
CA LYS A 58 1.95 20.84 -8.58
C LYS A 58 2.66 19.68 -7.90
N VAL A 59 3.07 18.70 -8.69
CA VAL A 59 3.96 17.61 -8.26
C VAL A 59 5.24 17.66 -9.10
N ASP A 60 6.38 17.41 -8.46
CA ASP A 60 7.66 17.32 -9.18
C ASP A 60 7.75 16.02 -9.98
N VAL A 61 7.15 14.97 -9.45
CA VAL A 61 7.08 13.64 -10.07
C VAL A 61 5.67 13.08 -9.84
N PRO A 62 5.07 12.40 -10.83
CA PRO A 62 3.80 11.72 -10.62
C PRO A 62 3.85 10.81 -9.39
N THR A 63 2.93 11.04 -8.45
CA THR A 63 2.94 10.42 -7.13
C THR A 63 1.57 9.85 -6.79
N ARG A 64 1.55 8.70 -6.12
CA ARG A 64 0.32 8.11 -5.60
C ARG A 64 -0.07 8.79 -4.29
N TYR A 65 -1.29 9.29 -4.27
CA TYR A 65 -1.94 9.85 -3.08
C TYR A 65 -3.23 9.08 -2.76
N GLN A 66 -3.69 9.18 -1.52
CA GLN A 66 -5.06 8.82 -1.17
C GLN A 66 -5.91 10.08 -1.23
N LEU A 67 -6.92 10.07 -2.12
CA LEU A 67 -7.96 11.11 -2.14
C LEU A 67 -9.09 10.64 -1.22
N LEU A 68 -9.28 11.35 -0.12
CA LEU A 68 -10.20 10.96 0.94
C LEU A 68 -11.13 12.10 1.32
N ILE A 69 -12.42 11.80 1.44
CA ILE A 69 -13.46 12.69 1.97
C ILE A 69 -13.66 12.36 3.45
N ASP A 70 -13.55 13.35 4.32
CA ASP A 70 -13.76 13.21 5.76
C ASP A 70 -15.23 13.48 6.11
N LEU A 71 -15.96 12.42 6.46
CA LEU A 71 -17.38 12.49 6.87
C LEU A 71 -17.56 12.62 8.38
N SER A 72 -16.48 12.76 9.13
CA SER A 72 -16.46 12.83 10.60
C SER A 72 -15.52 13.94 11.08
N PRO A 73 -15.80 15.23 10.71
CA PRO A 73 -14.89 16.34 11.02
C PRO A 73 -14.69 16.55 12.53
N ASP A 74 -15.66 16.14 13.36
CA ASP A 74 -15.61 16.27 14.82
C ASP A 74 -14.75 15.20 15.52
N LYS A 75 -14.28 14.18 14.77
CA LYS A 75 -13.44 13.12 15.30
C LYS A 75 -11.97 13.49 15.16
N VAL A 76 -11.21 13.35 16.23
CA VAL A 76 -9.78 13.67 16.28
C VAL A 76 -8.95 12.43 15.95
N GLU A 77 -9.27 11.30 16.59
CA GLU A 77 -8.52 10.06 16.42
C GLU A 77 -8.72 9.44 15.04
N SER A 78 -7.64 9.13 14.35
CA SER A 78 -7.67 8.63 12.97
C SER A 78 -8.48 7.35 12.79
N TYR A 79 -8.52 6.48 13.81
CA TYR A 79 -9.29 5.23 13.79
C TYR A 79 -10.80 5.44 13.96
N GLU A 80 -11.23 6.60 14.47
CA GLU A 80 -12.64 6.96 14.61
C GLU A 80 -13.20 7.64 13.36
N LYS A 81 -12.33 8.16 12.49
CA LYS A 81 -12.73 8.90 11.30
C LYS A 81 -13.37 8.02 10.24
N ASP A 82 -14.48 8.49 9.65
CA ASP A 82 -15.05 7.93 8.43
C ASP A 82 -14.43 8.65 7.21
N LEU A 83 -13.30 8.16 6.79
CA LEU A 83 -12.57 8.63 5.61
C LEU A 83 -12.92 7.73 4.43
N ARG A 84 -13.48 8.29 3.36
CA ARG A 84 -13.89 7.54 2.17
C ARG A 84 -13.21 8.06 0.92
N GLY A 85 -12.71 7.16 0.10
CA GLY A 85 -12.02 7.50 -1.13
C GLY A 85 -11.17 6.38 -1.68
N SER A 86 -10.20 6.74 -2.51
CA SER A 86 -9.32 5.77 -3.17
C SER A 86 -7.95 6.34 -3.45
N ASP A 87 -7.02 5.46 -3.84
CA ASP A 87 -5.73 5.87 -4.37
C ASP A 87 -5.89 6.53 -5.74
N VAL A 88 -5.12 7.58 -5.98
CA VAL A 88 -5.01 8.31 -7.24
C VAL A 88 -3.55 8.60 -7.53
N PHE A 89 -3.06 8.22 -8.72
CA PHE A 89 -1.79 8.79 -9.21
C PHE A 89 -2.06 10.18 -9.76
N VAL A 90 -1.37 11.16 -9.21
CA VAL A 90 -1.48 12.57 -9.57
C VAL A 90 -0.22 12.96 -10.34
N ASP A 91 -0.40 13.42 -11.55
CA ASP A 91 0.55 14.09 -12.41
C ASP A 91 0.03 15.50 -12.79
N ASN A 92 0.85 16.36 -13.38
CA ASN A 92 0.49 17.75 -13.65
C ASN A 92 -0.45 17.89 -14.85
N VAL A 93 -1.64 17.27 -14.76
CA VAL A 93 -2.71 17.27 -15.77
C VAL A 93 -4.09 17.54 -15.14
N ASP A 94 -5.11 17.70 -15.97
CA ASP A 94 -6.50 17.77 -15.53
C ASP A 94 -7.03 16.34 -15.29
N ILE A 95 -7.39 16.05 -14.04
CA ILE A 95 -7.89 14.76 -13.57
C ILE A 95 -9.36 14.89 -13.19
N LYS A 96 -10.19 13.95 -13.58
CA LYS A 96 -11.58 13.83 -13.12
C LYS A 96 -11.66 12.65 -12.15
N TYR A 97 -12.31 12.87 -11.02
CA TYR A 97 -12.56 11.89 -9.98
C TYR A 97 -14.07 11.78 -9.75
N GLU A 98 -14.67 10.65 -10.08
CA GLU A 98 -16.11 10.48 -10.08
C GLU A 98 -16.52 9.20 -9.33
N SER A 99 -17.59 9.31 -8.55
CA SER A 99 -18.27 8.18 -7.93
C SER A 99 -19.78 8.36 -8.03
N PRO A 100 -20.56 7.29 -8.20
CA PRO A 100 -22.03 7.39 -8.23
C PRO A 100 -22.64 8.01 -6.97
N SER A 101 -22.02 7.77 -5.81
CA SER A 101 -22.41 8.35 -4.53
C SER A 101 -21.28 8.24 -3.50
N ILE A 102 -21.40 9.01 -2.42
CA ILE A 102 -20.50 8.89 -1.26
C ILE A 102 -20.55 7.49 -0.65
N ASP A 103 -21.68 6.80 -0.74
CA ASP A 103 -21.86 5.45 -0.23
C ASP A 103 -21.18 4.38 -1.08
N SER A 104 -20.84 4.71 -2.32
CA SER A 104 -20.08 3.84 -3.23
C SER A 104 -18.57 3.94 -3.02
N LEU A 105 -18.08 4.90 -2.22
CA LEU A 105 -16.66 5.04 -1.94
C LEU A 105 -16.20 4.01 -0.89
N PRO A 106 -15.04 3.37 -1.11
CA PRO A 106 -14.43 2.52 -0.09
C PRO A 106 -14.04 3.36 1.13
N SER A 107 -14.17 2.76 2.32
CA SER A 107 -13.66 3.35 3.56
C SER A 107 -12.18 3.03 3.73
N ARG A 108 -11.39 4.01 4.17
CA ARG A 108 -10.00 3.80 4.59
C ARG A 108 -9.93 2.76 5.73
N ASN A 109 -10.88 2.77 6.63
CA ASN A 109 -11.05 1.77 7.68
C ASN A 109 -11.86 0.59 7.15
N SER A 110 -11.21 -0.33 6.44
CA SER A 110 -11.83 -1.53 5.83
C SER A 110 -12.56 -2.44 6.83
N PHE A 111 -12.21 -2.37 8.11
CA PHE A 111 -12.89 -3.11 9.17
C PHE A 111 -14.36 -2.67 9.40
N ARG A 112 -14.71 -1.42 9.04
CA ARG A 112 -16.05 -0.88 9.28
C ARG A 112 -17.02 -1.06 8.11
N ARG A 113 -16.51 -1.15 6.87
CA ARG A 113 -17.37 -1.22 5.69
C ARG A 113 -16.65 -1.84 4.49
N LYS A 114 -17.07 -3.06 4.13
CA LYS A 114 -16.67 -3.69 2.86
C LYS A 114 -17.58 -3.14 1.75
N VAL A 115 -17.19 -2.06 1.10
CA VAL A 115 -17.86 -1.56 -0.10
C VAL A 115 -16.99 -1.92 -1.30
N LYS A 116 -17.57 -2.52 -2.34
CA LYS A 116 -16.92 -2.55 -3.65
C LYS A 116 -16.81 -1.10 -4.11
N GLY A 117 -15.59 -0.57 -4.11
CA GLY A 117 -15.34 0.79 -4.58
C GLY A 117 -15.83 0.96 -6.01
N ASN A 118 -16.61 2.00 -6.24
CA ASN A 118 -17.02 2.40 -7.57
C ASN A 118 -16.54 3.83 -7.81
N VAL A 119 -15.26 3.92 -8.18
CA VAL A 119 -14.58 5.18 -8.48
C VAL A 119 -14.05 5.11 -9.89
N THR A 120 -14.30 6.15 -10.65
CA THR A 120 -13.72 6.38 -11.97
C THR A 120 -12.77 7.57 -11.90
N VAL A 121 -11.52 7.35 -12.24
CA VAL A 121 -10.51 8.43 -12.37
C VAL A 121 -10.07 8.45 -13.82
N THR A 122 -10.09 9.63 -14.46
CA THR A 122 -9.70 9.81 -15.86
C THR A 122 -8.84 11.04 -16.04
N GLY A 123 -8.08 11.09 -17.14
CA GLY A 123 -7.25 12.23 -17.52
C GLY A 123 -5.78 12.10 -17.15
N SER A 124 -5.38 11.12 -16.33
CA SER A 124 -3.99 10.85 -15.99
C SER A 124 -3.50 9.54 -16.63
N PRO A 125 -2.62 9.58 -17.65
CA PRO A 125 -2.04 8.38 -18.24
C PRO A 125 -1.27 7.52 -17.23
N VAL A 126 -0.68 8.14 -16.21
CA VAL A 126 0.04 7.43 -15.15
C VAL A 126 -0.93 6.67 -14.26
N HIS A 127 -2.10 7.26 -13.98
CA HIS A 127 -3.16 6.57 -13.25
C HIS A 127 -3.75 5.40 -14.05
N ASP A 128 -3.95 5.58 -15.36
CA ASP A 128 -4.43 4.51 -16.24
C ASP A 128 -3.45 3.32 -16.25
N LEU A 129 -2.14 3.60 -16.28
CA LEU A 129 -1.11 2.57 -16.16
C LEU A 129 -1.19 1.85 -14.81
N PHE A 130 -1.36 2.59 -13.71
CA PHE A 130 -1.57 2.03 -12.37
C PHE A 130 -2.81 1.14 -12.31
N LEU A 131 -3.95 1.57 -12.86
CA LEU A 131 -5.16 0.76 -12.91
C LEU A 131 -4.96 -0.53 -13.72
N SER A 132 -4.27 -0.46 -14.86
CA SER A 132 -3.97 -1.64 -15.68
C SER A 132 -3.15 -2.69 -14.92
N TYR A 133 -2.22 -2.23 -14.07
CA TYR A 133 -1.46 -3.09 -13.17
C TYR A 133 -2.37 -3.68 -12.06
N GLN A 134 -3.22 -2.86 -11.43
CA GLN A 134 -4.13 -3.34 -10.38
C GLN A 134 -5.10 -4.43 -10.90
N GLU A 135 -5.63 -4.28 -12.11
CA GLU A 135 -6.51 -5.28 -12.72
C GLU A 135 -5.80 -6.62 -12.95
N LYS A 136 -4.51 -6.63 -13.30
CA LYS A 136 -3.71 -7.87 -13.41
C LYS A 136 -3.54 -8.58 -12.06
N LEU A 137 -3.47 -7.84 -10.97
CA LEU A 137 -3.33 -8.40 -9.61
C LEU A 137 -4.64 -8.91 -9.03
N LYS A 138 -5.76 -8.35 -9.45
CA LYS A 138 -7.08 -8.56 -8.85
C LYS A 138 -7.45 -10.04 -8.64
N PRO A 139 -7.34 -10.95 -9.64
CA PRO A 139 -7.70 -12.34 -9.45
C PRO A 139 -6.87 -13.03 -8.35
N TYR A 140 -5.59 -12.71 -8.25
CA TYR A 140 -4.69 -13.31 -7.26
C TYR A 140 -4.89 -12.73 -5.87
N ARG A 141 -5.15 -11.42 -5.77
CA ARG A 141 -5.53 -10.79 -4.50
C ARG A 141 -6.86 -11.31 -3.97
N THR A 142 -7.85 -11.48 -4.85
CA THR A 142 -9.14 -12.08 -4.49
C THR A 142 -8.94 -13.50 -3.97
N ARG A 143 -8.20 -14.34 -4.70
CA ARG A 143 -7.88 -15.71 -4.29
C ARG A 143 -7.15 -15.74 -2.93
N ASN A 144 -6.17 -14.88 -2.73
CA ASN A 144 -5.43 -14.78 -1.46
C ASN A 144 -6.36 -14.40 -0.31
N SER A 145 -7.24 -13.39 -0.51
CA SER A 145 -8.20 -12.94 0.51
C SER A 145 -9.24 -14.01 0.85
N GLU A 146 -9.77 -14.72 -0.15
CA GLU A 146 -10.73 -15.81 0.08
C GLU A 146 -10.09 -17.00 0.80
N ALA A 147 -8.85 -17.35 0.46
CA ALA A 147 -8.09 -18.38 1.16
C ALA A 147 -7.79 -17.97 2.61
N TRP A 148 -7.46 -16.72 2.86
CA TRP A 148 -7.26 -16.17 4.20
C TRP A 148 -8.54 -16.19 5.03
N ASP A 149 -9.68 -15.75 4.48
CA ASP A 149 -10.96 -15.78 5.19
C ASP A 149 -11.34 -17.23 5.58
N LYS A 150 -11.11 -18.20 4.68
CA LYS A 150 -11.31 -19.62 4.96
C LYS A 150 -10.34 -20.14 6.02
N TYR A 151 -9.05 -19.76 5.93
CA TYR A 151 -8.03 -20.14 6.91
C TYR A 151 -8.39 -19.72 8.32
N LEU A 152 -8.88 -18.48 8.47
CA LEU A 152 -9.35 -17.98 9.77
C LEU A 152 -10.47 -18.87 10.34
N GLN A 153 -11.45 -19.23 9.53
CA GLN A 153 -12.64 -19.98 9.98
C GLN A 153 -12.36 -21.47 10.20
N VAL A 154 -11.55 -22.08 9.34
CA VAL A 154 -11.37 -23.54 9.32
C VAL A 154 -10.21 -23.96 10.22
N TYR A 155 -9.19 -23.11 10.37
CA TYR A 155 -7.97 -23.47 11.07
C TYR A 155 -7.65 -22.53 12.25
N HIS A 156 -7.46 -21.23 12.03
CA HIS A 156 -6.93 -20.32 13.04
C HIS A 156 -7.84 -20.18 14.26
N ILE A 157 -9.14 -19.94 14.07
CA ILE A 157 -10.12 -19.82 15.16
C ILE A 157 -10.26 -21.16 15.90
N PRO A 158 -10.52 -22.31 15.23
CA PRO A 158 -10.58 -23.62 15.91
C PRO A 158 -9.28 -23.97 16.65
N ALA A 159 -8.11 -23.66 16.10
CA ALA A 159 -6.82 -23.95 16.74
C ALA A 159 -6.66 -23.19 18.08
N SER A 160 -7.19 -21.96 18.19
CA SER A 160 -7.20 -21.22 19.45
C SER A 160 -8.07 -21.87 20.53
N GLU A 161 -8.98 -22.74 20.14
CA GLU A 161 -9.86 -23.56 21.01
C GLU A 161 -9.35 -25.01 21.18
N GLY A 162 -8.16 -25.32 20.64
CA GLY A 162 -7.52 -26.65 20.73
C GLY A 162 -7.97 -27.64 19.67
N VAL A 163 -8.66 -27.19 18.61
CA VAL A 163 -9.08 -28.04 17.47
C VAL A 163 -8.17 -27.76 16.26
N PHE A 164 -7.28 -28.74 15.96
CA PHE A 164 -6.23 -28.57 14.96
C PHE A 164 -6.57 -29.23 13.62
N ASN A 165 -7.18 -28.48 12.71
CA ASN A 165 -7.45 -28.91 11.33
C ASN A 165 -6.21 -28.68 10.44
N THR A 166 -5.08 -29.29 10.81
CA THR A 166 -3.75 -29.00 10.22
C THR A 166 -3.69 -29.24 8.72
N ARG A 167 -4.34 -30.30 8.22
CA ARG A 167 -4.34 -30.62 6.78
C ARG A 167 -4.98 -29.50 5.94
N GLU A 168 -6.12 -29.00 6.39
CA GLU A 168 -6.87 -27.92 5.76
C GLU A 168 -6.10 -26.60 5.87
N GLY A 169 -5.52 -26.32 7.04
CA GLY A 169 -4.66 -25.15 7.27
C GLY A 169 -3.46 -25.11 6.33
N ILE A 170 -2.74 -26.23 6.18
CA ILE A 170 -1.61 -26.34 5.24
C ILE A 170 -2.08 -26.13 3.80
N ALA A 171 -3.21 -26.70 3.38
CA ALA A 171 -3.72 -26.53 2.02
C ALA A 171 -4.03 -25.07 1.70
N LEU A 172 -4.69 -24.35 2.62
CA LEU A 172 -5.02 -22.94 2.47
C LEU A 172 -3.77 -22.04 2.49
N THR A 173 -2.79 -22.35 3.34
CA THR A 173 -1.51 -21.62 3.36
C THR A 173 -0.74 -21.80 2.06
N ARG A 174 -0.76 -22.98 1.44
CA ARG A 174 -0.18 -23.21 0.12
C ARG A 174 -0.89 -22.39 -0.95
N GLU A 175 -2.20 -22.34 -0.91
CA GLU A 175 -3.00 -21.55 -1.85
C GLU A 175 -2.68 -20.05 -1.75
N MET A 176 -2.55 -19.50 -0.53
CA MET A 176 -2.12 -18.12 -0.30
C MET A 176 -0.71 -17.86 -0.83
N ASN A 177 0.23 -18.78 -0.55
CA ASN A 177 1.61 -18.67 -1.02
C ASN A 177 1.71 -18.70 -2.55
N ASP A 178 0.91 -19.55 -3.22
CA ASP A 178 0.91 -19.62 -4.68
C ASP A 178 0.31 -18.34 -5.30
N ALA A 179 -0.75 -17.79 -4.71
CA ALA A 179 -1.28 -16.49 -5.12
C ALA A 179 -0.25 -15.37 -4.92
N GLN A 180 0.50 -15.38 -3.80
CA GLN A 180 1.54 -14.39 -3.52
C GLN A 180 2.73 -14.51 -4.50
N LYS A 181 3.13 -15.72 -4.91
CA LYS A 181 4.16 -15.90 -5.94
C LYS A 181 3.75 -15.25 -7.27
N GLU A 182 2.50 -15.44 -7.69
CA GLU A 182 1.99 -14.83 -8.92
C GLU A 182 1.92 -13.30 -8.80
N ILE A 183 1.49 -12.76 -7.65
CA ILE A 183 1.53 -11.32 -7.39
C ILE A 183 2.96 -10.80 -7.55
N THR A 184 3.94 -11.44 -6.91
CA THR A 184 5.35 -11.05 -7.00
C THR A 184 5.88 -11.12 -8.43
N ARG A 185 5.52 -12.17 -9.19
CA ARG A 185 5.90 -12.30 -10.61
C ARG A 185 5.34 -11.14 -11.44
N ILE A 186 4.05 -10.82 -11.27
CA ILE A 186 3.40 -9.69 -11.99
C ILE A 186 4.07 -8.36 -11.63
N GLN A 187 4.45 -8.16 -10.37
CA GLN A 187 5.17 -6.96 -9.92
C GLN A 187 6.51 -6.82 -10.64
N TRP A 188 7.30 -7.88 -10.69
CA TRP A 188 8.57 -7.89 -11.43
C TRP A 188 8.38 -7.64 -12.93
N ASP A 189 7.42 -8.31 -13.56
CA ASP A 189 7.13 -8.14 -14.98
C ASP A 189 6.71 -6.70 -15.28
N PHE A 190 5.90 -6.10 -14.39
CA PHE A 190 5.48 -4.70 -14.54
C PHE A 190 6.66 -3.73 -14.46
N ILE A 191 7.53 -3.86 -13.46
CA ILE A 191 8.71 -2.99 -13.28
C ILE A 191 9.62 -3.09 -14.50
N LYS A 192 9.90 -4.31 -14.97
CA LYS A 192 10.75 -4.54 -16.16
C LYS A 192 10.15 -3.96 -17.44
N ALA A 193 8.83 -4.02 -17.58
CA ALA A 193 8.14 -3.49 -18.76
C ALA A 193 8.00 -1.94 -18.70
N ASN A 194 8.08 -1.32 -17.52
CA ASN A 194 7.83 0.10 -17.32
C ASN A 194 8.93 0.78 -16.48
N PRO A 195 10.22 0.61 -16.79
CA PRO A 195 11.33 1.05 -15.93
C PRO A 195 11.36 2.55 -15.68
N LYS A 196 10.83 3.37 -16.60
CA LYS A 196 10.79 4.83 -16.53
C LYS A 196 9.53 5.37 -15.83
N SER A 197 8.60 4.50 -15.45
CA SER A 197 7.35 4.93 -14.83
C SER A 197 7.52 5.12 -13.31
N PRO A 198 7.04 6.25 -12.74
CA PRO A 198 6.94 6.41 -11.29
C PRO A 198 6.08 5.32 -10.62
N VAL A 199 5.14 4.71 -11.34
CA VAL A 199 4.36 3.57 -10.85
C VAL A 199 5.26 2.39 -10.52
N SER A 200 6.36 2.17 -11.27
CA SER A 200 7.32 1.10 -10.99
C SER A 200 8.05 1.30 -9.66
N VAL A 201 8.34 2.55 -9.30
CA VAL A 201 8.91 2.87 -7.97
C VAL A 201 7.90 2.54 -6.86
N ASP A 202 6.63 2.92 -7.04
CA ASP A 202 5.55 2.61 -6.09
C ASP A 202 5.33 1.08 -5.94
N VAL A 203 5.34 0.35 -7.05
CA VAL A 203 5.25 -1.11 -7.04
C VAL A 203 6.45 -1.73 -6.29
N ALA A 204 7.65 -1.25 -6.55
CA ALA A 204 8.86 -1.71 -5.86
C ALA A 204 8.82 -1.43 -4.35
N GLN A 205 8.34 -0.25 -3.93
CA GLN A 205 8.15 0.07 -2.52
C GLN A 205 7.15 -0.90 -1.85
N ASN A 206 6.04 -1.22 -2.52
CA ASN A 206 5.08 -2.20 -2.00
C ASN A 206 5.70 -3.62 -1.89
N MET A 207 6.60 -4.01 -2.79
CA MET A 207 7.28 -5.29 -2.73
C MET A 207 8.14 -5.45 -1.48
N VAL A 208 8.74 -4.37 -0.97
CA VAL A 208 9.57 -4.40 0.27
C VAL A 208 8.80 -4.98 1.45
N TYR A 209 7.48 -4.74 1.52
CA TYR A 209 6.62 -5.23 2.60
C TYR A 209 5.99 -6.60 2.34
N THR A 210 5.95 -7.05 1.09
CA THR A 210 5.16 -8.23 0.69
C THR A 210 5.99 -9.37 0.14
N ALA A 211 7.20 -9.10 -0.32
CA ALA A 211 8.11 -10.09 -0.87
C ALA A 211 9.28 -10.37 0.09
N LYS A 212 9.89 -11.53 -0.07
CA LYS A 212 11.13 -11.90 0.62
C LYS A 212 12.29 -11.73 -0.36
N PHE A 213 13.29 -10.97 0.03
CA PHE A 213 14.43 -10.64 -0.83
C PHE A 213 15.73 -11.25 -0.30
N SER A 214 16.55 -11.79 -1.21
CA SER A 214 17.99 -11.88 -1.02
C SER A 214 18.64 -10.51 -1.33
N LYS A 215 19.90 -10.30 -0.95
CA LYS A 215 20.62 -9.07 -1.35
C LYS A 215 20.69 -8.91 -2.87
N ALA A 216 20.88 -10.01 -3.61
CA ALA A 216 20.89 -9.99 -5.07
C ALA A 216 19.54 -9.54 -5.65
N ASP A 217 18.41 -9.96 -5.04
CA ASP A 217 17.08 -9.50 -5.47
C ASP A 217 16.90 -8.00 -5.21
N MET A 218 17.42 -7.47 -4.09
CA MET A 218 17.38 -6.03 -3.78
C MET A 218 18.15 -5.22 -4.82
N ASP A 219 19.37 -5.66 -5.15
CA ASP A 219 20.21 -5.02 -6.17
C ASP A 219 19.51 -5.05 -7.54
N ASN A 220 18.96 -6.21 -7.93
CA ASN A 220 18.20 -6.36 -9.17
C ASN A 220 16.98 -5.44 -9.22
N LEU A 221 16.28 -5.25 -8.10
CA LEU A 221 15.13 -4.37 -8.03
C LEU A 221 15.51 -2.91 -8.25
N LEU A 222 16.59 -2.45 -7.61
CA LEU A 222 17.11 -1.09 -7.81
C LEU A 222 17.62 -0.86 -9.23
N GLN A 223 18.25 -1.87 -9.83
CA GLN A 223 18.77 -1.81 -11.21
C GLN A 223 17.66 -1.82 -12.26
N ALA A 224 16.53 -2.47 -11.98
CA ALA A 224 15.39 -2.54 -12.89
C ALA A 224 14.68 -1.19 -13.08
N ILE A 225 14.91 -0.21 -12.20
CA ILE A 225 14.33 1.14 -12.27
C ILE A 225 15.28 2.04 -13.05
N ASP A 226 14.72 2.80 -14.00
CA ASP A 226 15.51 3.69 -14.87
C ASP A 226 16.29 4.74 -14.06
N PRO A 227 17.54 5.06 -14.45
CA PRO A 227 18.35 6.07 -13.77
C PRO A 227 17.70 7.45 -13.62
N SER A 228 16.80 7.84 -14.53
CA SER A 228 16.08 9.12 -14.46
C SER A 228 15.20 9.28 -13.22
N LEU A 229 14.83 8.15 -12.57
CA LEU A 229 14.00 8.16 -11.35
C LEU A 229 14.82 8.13 -10.06
N ARG A 230 16.14 7.95 -10.11
CA ARG A 230 17.00 7.73 -8.92
C ARG A 230 17.04 8.92 -7.97
N GLU A 231 16.85 10.12 -8.48
CA GLU A 231 16.83 11.33 -7.65
C GLU A 231 15.45 11.64 -7.07
N THR A 232 14.42 10.88 -7.45
CA THR A 232 13.06 11.08 -6.92
C THR A 232 12.96 10.67 -5.45
N PRO A 233 12.11 11.35 -4.66
CA PRO A 233 11.88 10.99 -3.25
C PRO A 233 11.48 9.52 -3.06
N GLY A 234 10.61 9.01 -3.95
CA GLY A 234 10.13 7.62 -3.90
C GLY A 234 11.27 6.60 -4.09
N TYR A 235 12.20 6.83 -5.02
CA TYR A 235 13.34 5.92 -5.20
C TYR A 235 14.31 5.98 -4.01
N LYS A 236 14.57 7.17 -3.46
CA LYS A 236 15.43 7.32 -2.27
C LYS A 236 14.84 6.55 -1.08
N GLN A 237 13.53 6.68 -0.86
CA GLN A 237 12.83 5.94 0.18
C GLN A 237 12.87 4.42 -0.06
N LEU A 238 12.69 3.96 -1.32
CA LEU A 238 12.84 2.54 -1.67
C LEU A 238 14.23 2.02 -1.30
N LYS A 239 15.26 2.75 -1.68
CA LYS A 239 16.65 2.39 -1.39
C LYS A 239 16.91 2.29 0.11
N GLU A 240 16.52 3.30 0.90
CA GLU A 240 16.62 3.31 2.36
C GLU A 240 15.86 2.13 3.00
N SER A 241 14.67 1.82 2.50
CA SER A 241 13.89 0.69 2.99
C SER A 241 14.59 -0.65 2.73
N LEU A 242 15.16 -0.86 1.54
CA LEU A 242 15.92 -2.06 1.20
C LEU A 242 17.21 -2.15 2.04
N GLU A 243 17.93 -1.05 2.21
CA GLU A 243 19.14 -1.00 3.07
C GLU A 243 18.81 -1.37 4.52
N SER A 244 17.65 -0.96 5.03
CA SER A 244 17.22 -1.27 6.41
C SER A 244 16.95 -2.76 6.64
N ILE A 245 16.45 -3.48 5.63
CA ILE A 245 16.17 -4.92 5.71
C ILE A 245 17.32 -5.82 5.21
N ALA A 246 18.34 -5.24 4.56
CA ALA A 246 19.47 -5.99 4.01
C ALA A 246 20.21 -6.87 5.06
N PRO A 247 20.35 -6.46 6.34
CA PRO A 247 20.98 -7.30 7.36
C PRO A 247 20.19 -8.58 7.71
N ILE A 248 18.89 -8.64 7.38
CA ILE A 248 18.02 -9.79 7.64
C ILE A 248 17.48 -10.40 6.33
N ALA A 249 18.13 -10.13 5.20
CA ALA A 249 17.76 -10.66 3.89
C ALA A 249 17.86 -12.20 3.85
N LEU A 250 17.13 -12.81 2.92
CA LEU A 250 17.22 -14.25 2.69
C LEU A 250 18.65 -14.67 2.37
N GLY A 251 19.13 -15.70 3.07
CA GLY A 251 20.50 -16.23 2.92
C GLY A 251 21.53 -15.55 3.81
N GLU A 252 21.17 -14.48 4.51
CA GLU A 252 22.06 -13.87 5.49
C GLU A 252 22.05 -14.66 6.81
N LYS A 253 23.17 -14.55 7.54
CA LYS A 253 23.24 -15.10 8.90
C LYS A 253 22.27 -14.30 9.80
N TYR A 254 21.50 -15.01 10.63
CA TYR A 254 20.64 -14.35 11.60
C TYR A 254 21.45 -13.37 12.50
N LYS A 255 20.82 -12.29 12.91
CA LYS A 255 21.39 -11.35 13.84
C LYS A 255 21.27 -11.93 15.24
N ASP A 256 22.40 -12.08 15.92
CA ASP A 256 22.39 -12.47 17.34
C ASP A 256 21.81 -11.35 18.19
N LEU A 257 20.90 -11.67 19.08
CA LEU A 257 20.18 -10.73 19.93
C LEU A 257 20.55 -10.99 21.39
N GLU A 258 20.86 -9.94 22.11
CA GLU A 258 20.92 -9.99 23.57
C GLU A 258 19.51 -9.95 24.13
N LEU A 259 19.18 -10.90 24.97
CA LEU A 259 17.85 -11.13 25.51
C LEU A 259 17.97 -11.25 27.05
N VAL A 260 16.84 -11.10 27.73
CA VAL A 260 16.75 -11.37 29.17
C VAL A 260 15.80 -12.56 29.36
N ASP A 261 16.26 -13.61 30.04
CA ASP A 261 15.45 -14.78 30.33
C ASP A 261 14.42 -14.51 31.47
N GLU A 262 13.59 -15.49 31.76
CA GLU A 262 12.54 -15.41 32.79
C GLU A 262 13.10 -15.19 34.22
N ASN A 263 14.39 -15.48 34.44
CA ASN A 263 15.09 -15.27 35.71
C ASN A 263 15.84 -13.92 35.79
N GLY A 264 15.71 -13.09 34.75
CA GLY A 264 16.38 -11.82 34.63
C GLY A 264 17.88 -11.89 34.23
N LYS A 265 18.34 -13.07 33.77
CA LYS A 265 19.69 -13.30 33.27
C LYS A 265 19.82 -12.87 31.81
N THR A 266 20.88 -12.16 31.49
CA THR A 266 21.25 -11.85 30.10
C THR A 266 21.74 -13.11 29.38
N VAL A 267 21.15 -13.39 28.21
CA VAL A 267 21.46 -14.52 27.32
C VAL A 267 21.53 -14.04 25.87
N GLN A 268 22.19 -14.82 25.01
CA GLN A 268 22.23 -14.56 23.58
C GLN A 268 21.25 -15.48 22.84
N LEU A 269 20.64 -15.00 21.74
CA LEU A 269 19.79 -15.84 20.90
C LEU A 269 20.55 -17.09 20.44
N SER A 270 21.84 -16.94 20.16
CA SER A 270 22.72 -18.06 19.76
C SER A 270 22.84 -19.17 20.81
N ASP A 271 22.56 -18.91 22.09
CA ASP A 271 22.55 -19.94 23.14
C ASP A 271 21.42 -20.96 22.92
N TYR A 272 20.38 -20.58 22.22
CA TYR A 272 19.20 -21.41 21.94
C TYR A 272 19.15 -21.99 20.53
N VAL A 273 19.92 -21.42 19.58
CA VAL A 273 19.95 -21.88 18.19
C VAL A 273 20.70 -23.21 18.09
N LYS A 274 20.03 -24.23 17.57
CA LYS A 274 20.59 -25.57 17.33
C LYS A 274 21.10 -25.67 15.90
N PRO A 275 22.41 -25.75 15.65
CA PRO A 275 22.97 -25.89 14.32
C PRO A 275 22.46 -27.17 13.61
N GLY A 276 22.21 -27.06 12.30
CA GLY A 276 21.72 -28.18 11.48
C GLY A 276 20.26 -28.53 11.65
N GLN A 277 19.51 -27.75 12.41
CA GLN A 277 18.07 -27.90 12.61
C GLN A 277 17.33 -26.64 12.19
N TYR A 278 16.03 -26.77 11.91
CA TYR A 278 15.16 -25.60 11.80
C TYR A 278 14.94 -24.99 13.19
N ASN A 279 15.17 -23.71 13.31
CA ASN A 279 14.92 -22.95 14.53
C ASN A 279 13.84 -21.90 14.20
N MET A 280 12.75 -21.89 14.96
CA MET A 280 11.69 -20.90 14.85
C MET A 280 11.84 -19.89 15.98
N VAL A 281 11.83 -18.60 15.63
CA VAL A 281 11.85 -17.51 16.59
C VAL A 281 10.51 -16.78 16.48
N GLU A 282 9.76 -16.77 17.58
CA GLU A 282 8.46 -16.14 17.68
C GLU A 282 8.55 -14.84 18.47
N PHE A 283 8.13 -13.72 17.87
CA PHE A 283 8.03 -12.42 18.53
C PHE A 283 6.58 -12.19 18.96
N TRP A 284 6.33 -12.22 20.26
CA TRP A 284 4.99 -12.04 20.78
C TRP A 284 4.95 -11.09 21.98
N ALA A 285 3.76 -10.64 22.37
CA ALA A 285 3.56 -9.84 23.57
C ALA A 285 2.30 -10.29 24.32
N SER A 286 2.29 -10.13 25.65
CA SER A 286 1.18 -10.55 26.50
C SER A 286 -0.15 -9.85 26.17
N TRP A 287 -0.09 -8.64 25.62
CA TRP A 287 -1.24 -7.84 25.17
C TRP A 287 -1.63 -8.10 23.70
N CYS A 288 -0.83 -8.86 22.95
CA CYS A 288 -1.10 -9.20 21.55
C CYS A 288 -2.14 -10.33 21.49
N GLY A 289 -3.40 -10.00 21.22
CA GLY A 289 -4.49 -10.97 21.13
C GLY A 289 -4.24 -12.07 20.08
N PRO A 290 -3.92 -11.73 18.82
CA PRO A 290 -3.59 -12.72 17.79
C PRO A 290 -2.42 -13.63 18.17
N CYS A 291 -1.35 -13.08 18.76
CA CYS A 291 -0.20 -13.87 19.19
C CYS A 291 -0.60 -14.90 20.26
N ARG A 292 -1.42 -14.51 21.23
CA ARG A 292 -1.93 -15.43 22.26
C ARG A 292 -2.81 -16.53 21.70
N GLY A 293 -3.57 -16.24 20.63
CA GLY A 293 -4.36 -17.22 19.91
C GLY A 293 -3.52 -18.27 19.19
N GLU A 294 -2.27 -17.94 18.83
CA GLU A 294 -1.34 -18.86 18.17
C GLU A 294 -0.60 -19.81 19.15
N ILE A 295 -0.48 -19.45 20.44
CA ILE A 295 0.26 -20.24 21.43
C ILE A 295 -0.20 -21.70 21.53
N PRO A 296 -1.51 -22.03 21.55
CA PRO A 296 -1.95 -23.43 21.61
C PRO A 296 -1.45 -24.24 20.42
N HIS A 297 -1.46 -23.64 19.22
CA HIS A 297 -0.94 -24.25 18.01
C HIS A 297 0.57 -24.52 18.08
N LEU A 298 1.34 -23.51 18.51
CA LEU A 298 2.80 -23.65 18.65
C LEU A 298 3.15 -24.77 19.63
N ARG A 299 2.45 -24.89 20.75
CA ARG A 299 2.62 -25.99 21.70
C ARG A 299 2.35 -27.35 21.06
N HIS A 300 1.25 -27.46 20.33
CA HIS A 300 0.90 -28.74 19.64
C HIS A 300 1.93 -29.16 18.60
N VAL A 301 2.61 -28.22 17.94
CA VAL A 301 3.67 -28.52 16.95
C VAL A 301 5.01 -28.83 17.64
N TYR A 302 5.26 -28.27 18.83
CA TYR A 302 6.51 -28.46 19.58
C TYR A 302 6.55 -29.76 20.36
N ASP A 303 5.43 -30.19 20.95
CA ASP A 303 5.26 -31.48 21.70
C ASP A 303 5.19 -32.66 20.72
#